data_9d006ed6562fa2db669940055c8e63c6
#
_entry.id   9d006ed6562fa2db669940055c8e63c6
#
_cell.length_a   1.000
_cell.length_b   1.000
_cell.length_c   1.000
_cell.angle_alpha   90.00
_cell.angle_beta   90.00
_cell.angle_gamma   90.00
#
_symmetry.space_group_name_H-M   'P 1'
#
loop_
_entity.id
_entity.type
_entity.pdbx_description
1 polymer ?
#
loop_
_entity_poly.entity_id
_entity_poly.type
_entity_poly.pdbx_seq_one_letter_code
_entity_poly.pdbx_strand_id
1 'polypeptide(L)'
;MRSSPRIAFLAAILVMPIWCGPELAVVGAAAKGRQTDPPPKPTVTVYVSDFEIDVLPPEAGQQQPEDDPRRLAARLVELMSTKLVAALRKGGYTAVRMHAGDARPDRGVQIRGLFAEVDEENHWRRAVIQTADDSGAMEAMVSVANLAKPEQALYEIAPLPGNEDKPGAVITFSPYIPLTKFDLSKDAKEDVFQKIAPQIVNDLTDLLNANPLAIPQ
;
A
#
# COMPACT_ATOMS: atom_id res chain seq x y z
N MET A 1 40.14 -22.98 -18.07
CA MET A 1 41.11 -21.96 -18.50
C MET A 1 40.43 -20.99 -19.46
N ARG A 2 40.00 -19.86 -19.01
CA ARG A 2 39.66 -18.68 -19.86
C ARG A 2 39.83 -17.43 -19.00
N SER A 3 40.82 -16.66 -19.39
CA SER A 3 41.30 -15.43 -18.77
C SER A 3 40.36 -14.25 -19.01
N SER A 4 40.11 -13.45 -17.97
CA SER A 4 39.44 -12.15 -18.05
C SER A 4 40.47 -11.03 -18.29
N PRO A 5 40.22 -10.06 -19.16
CA PRO A 5 41.07 -8.88 -19.26
C PRO A 5 40.72 -7.82 -18.22
N ARG A 6 41.76 -7.33 -17.55
CA ARG A 6 41.74 -6.15 -16.65
C ARG A 6 41.77 -4.90 -17.51
N ILE A 7 40.76 -4.04 -17.40
CA ILE A 7 40.78 -2.70 -17.97
C ILE A 7 41.33 -1.73 -16.92
N ALA A 8 42.49 -1.17 -17.22
CA ALA A 8 43.12 -0.11 -16.43
C ALA A 8 42.54 1.25 -16.85
N PHE A 9 41.95 1.99 -15.90
CA PHE A 9 41.58 3.39 -16.10
C PHE A 9 42.72 4.30 -15.70
N LEU A 10 43.25 5.05 -16.70
CA LEU A 10 44.23 6.12 -16.55
C LEU A 10 43.53 7.37 -15.98
N ALA A 11 44.03 7.83 -14.82
CA ALA A 11 43.62 9.11 -14.22
C ALA A 11 44.37 10.25 -14.91
N ALA A 12 43.65 11.12 -15.60
CA ALA A 12 44.18 12.37 -16.11
C ALA A 12 44.02 13.48 -15.05
N ILE A 13 45.15 13.95 -14.52
CA ILE A 13 45.23 15.09 -13.60
C ILE A 13 45.21 16.35 -14.45
N LEU A 14 44.14 17.13 -14.35
CA LEU A 14 44.01 18.43 -15.00
C LEU A 14 44.42 19.53 -13.97
N VAL A 15 45.58 20.12 -14.17
CA VAL A 15 46.06 21.26 -13.38
C VAL A 15 45.40 22.53 -13.95
N MET A 16 44.57 23.21 -13.12
CA MET A 16 44.05 24.53 -13.48
C MET A 16 44.83 25.65 -12.74
N PRO A 17 45.12 26.76 -13.39
CA PRO A 17 45.88 27.85 -12.78
C PRO A 17 45.00 28.69 -11.83
N ILE A 18 45.63 29.08 -10.73
CA ILE A 18 45.09 29.97 -9.69
C ILE A 18 45.05 31.39 -10.29
N TRP A 19 43.84 31.91 -10.54
CA TRP A 19 43.65 33.32 -10.82
C TRP A 19 43.29 34.07 -9.55
N CYS A 20 44.23 34.89 -9.09
CA CYS A 20 44.09 35.81 -7.99
C CYS A 20 43.34 37.07 -8.50
N GLY A 21 42.08 37.28 -8.15
CA GLY A 21 41.31 38.47 -8.42
C GLY A 21 40.85 39.14 -7.14
N PRO A 22 40.72 40.49 -7.09
CA PRO A 22 40.59 41.24 -5.85
C PRO A 22 39.24 41.06 -5.15
N GLU A 23 39.31 41.01 -3.82
CA GLU A 23 38.18 40.99 -2.89
C GLU A 23 37.22 42.15 -3.12
N LEU A 24 36.03 41.84 -3.61
CA LEU A 24 34.85 42.69 -3.40
C LEU A 24 34.07 42.12 -2.23
N ALA A 25 34.16 42.77 -1.08
CA ALA A 25 33.34 42.48 0.09
C ALA A 25 31.86 42.69 -0.26
N VAL A 26 31.18 41.62 -0.66
CA VAL A 26 29.73 41.57 -0.72
C VAL A 26 29.24 41.33 0.70
N VAL A 27 28.70 42.35 1.33
CA VAL A 27 27.89 42.25 2.54
C VAL A 27 26.70 41.34 2.23
N GLY A 28 26.87 40.08 2.51
CA GLY A 28 25.83 39.06 2.40
C GLY A 28 24.78 39.28 3.48
N ALA A 29 23.70 40.01 3.16
CA ALA A 29 22.47 39.92 3.92
C ALA A 29 22.05 38.44 3.96
N ALA A 30 22.19 37.80 5.10
CA ALA A 30 21.71 36.48 5.37
C ALA A 30 20.20 36.46 5.11
N ALA A 31 19.81 36.05 3.91
CA ALA A 31 18.44 35.70 3.63
C ALA A 31 18.10 34.55 4.61
N LYS A 32 17.40 34.89 5.70
CA LYS A 32 16.71 33.91 6.53
C LYS A 32 15.92 33.04 5.59
N GLY A 33 16.39 31.79 5.40
CA GLY A 33 15.68 30.80 4.61
C GLY A 33 14.23 30.80 5.09
N ARG A 34 13.35 31.19 4.20
CA ARG A 34 11.91 31.07 4.40
C ARG A 34 11.68 29.57 4.59
N GLN A 35 11.48 29.19 5.84
CA GLN A 35 11.03 27.83 6.19
C GLN A 35 9.68 27.71 5.48
N THR A 36 9.68 27.07 4.32
CA THR A 36 8.45 26.70 3.63
C THR A 36 7.75 25.73 4.54
N ASP A 37 6.70 26.19 5.20
CA ASP A 37 5.80 25.29 5.91
C ASP A 37 5.41 24.15 4.95
N PRO A 38 5.38 22.90 5.42
CA PRO A 38 4.96 21.78 4.59
C PRO A 38 3.56 22.11 4.01
N PRO A 39 3.30 21.79 2.75
CA PRO A 39 2.02 22.09 2.12
C PRO A 39 0.89 21.58 3.01
N PRO A 40 -0.19 22.35 3.16
CA PRO A 40 -1.33 21.93 3.98
C PRO A 40 -1.83 20.59 3.45
N LYS A 41 -1.95 19.61 4.35
CA LYS A 41 -2.48 18.29 3.99
C LYS A 41 -3.91 18.43 3.51
N PRO A 42 -4.30 17.73 2.46
CA PRO A 42 -5.67 17.80 1.97
C PRO A 42 -6.64 17.37 3.07
N THR A 43 -7.62 18.22 3.36
CA THR A 43 -8.71 17.93 4.31
C THR A 43 -9.69 16.96 3.65
N VAL A 44 -9.32 15.69 3.58
CA VAL A 44 -10.14 14.64 2.99
C VAL A 44 -10.43 13.56 4.03
N THR A 45 -11.66 13.06 4.05
CA THR A 45 -11.98 11.86 4.84
C THR A 45 -11.56 10.62 4.06
N VAL A 46 -10.80 9.77 4.74
CA VAL A 46 -10.33 8.49 4.18
C VAL A 46 -11.11 7.36 4.86
N TYR A 47 -11.78 6.58 4.05
CA TYR A 47 -12.52 5.39 4.48
C TYR A 47 -11.68 4.15 4.20
N VAL A 48 -11.48 3.34 5.21
CA VAL A 48 -10.71 2.09 5.11
C VAL A 48 -11.69 0.93 5.16
N SER A 49 -11.90 0.27 4.04
CA SER A 49 -12.67 -0.97 4.00
C SER A 49 -11.86 -2.12 4.56
N ASP A 50 -12.53 -3.07 5.20
CA ASP A 50 -11.88 -4.30 5.62
C ASP A 50 -11.27 -5.02 4.41
N PHE A 51 -10.05 -5.51 4.59
CA PHE A 51 -9.31 -6.20 3.54
C PHE A 51 -9.93 -7.56 3.25
N GLU A 52 -10.05 -7.89 1.98
CA GLU A 52 -10.63 -9.16 1.54
C GLU A 52 -9.62 -10.30 1.72
N ILE A 53 -10.09 -11.40 2.29
CA ILE A 53 -9.36 -12.67 2.41
C ILE A 53 -10.39 -13.81 2.44
N ASP A 54 -10.09 -14.88 1.77
CA ASP A 54 -10.99 -16.03 1.75
C ASP A 54 -10.62 -17.06 2.83
N VAL A 55 -11.60 -17.86 3.18
CA VAL A 55 -11.43 -19.00 4.10
C VAL A 55 -12.06 -20.21 3.45
N LEU A 56 -11.37 -21.33 3.44
CA LEU A 56 -12.00 -22.57 2.98
C LEU A 56 -13.17 -22.92 3.89
N PRO A 57 -14.33 -23.23 3.31
CA PRO A 57 -15.44 -23.71 4.09
C PRO A 57 -15.07 -25.05 4.75
N PRO A 58 -15.46 -25.32 6.01
CA PRO A 58 -15.21 -26.60 6.64
C PRO A 58 -15.89 -27.72 5.85
N GLU A 59 -15.22 -28.86 5.74
CA GLU A 59 -15.82 -30.04 5.12
C GLU A 59 -17.08 -30.46 5.89
N ALA A 60 -18.12 -30.87 5.13
CA ALA A 60 -19.38 -31.28 5.72
C ALA A 60 -19.18 -32.45 6.71
N GLY A 61 -19.55 -32.24 7.97
CA GLY A 61 -19.43 -33.24 9.04
C GLY A 61 -18.24 -33.11 9.97
N GLN A 62 -17.31 -32.17 9.73
CA GLN A 62 -16.27 -31.85 10.70
C GLN A 62 -16.84 -30.91 11.77
N GLN A 63 -16.71 -31.32 13.05
CA GLN A 63 -16.92 -30.41 14.17
C GLN A 63 -15.89 -29.29 14.06
N GLN A 64 -16.35 -28.04 14.24
CA GLN A 64 -15.52 -26.86 14.19
C GLN A 64 -14.32 -27.03 15.14
N PRO A 65 -13.08 -27.14 14.62
CA PRO A 65 -11.91 -27.35 15.49
C PRO A 65 -11.70 -26.11 16.38
N GLU A 66 -11.03 -26.30 17.52
CA GLU A 66 -10.57 -25.17 18.35
C GLU A 66 -9.71 -24.18 17.54
N ASP A 67 -9.13 -24.64 16.44
CA ASP A 67 -8.31 -23.90 15.49
C ASP A 67 -9.09 -23.57 14.22
N ASP A 68 -10.10 -22.71 14.35
CA ASP A 68 -10.89 -22.22 13.21
C ASP A 68 -10.06 -21.26 12.31
N PRO A 69 -9.82 -21.57 11.03
CA PRO A 69 -9.09 -20.69 10.11
C PRO A 69 -9.73 -19.30 9.97
N ARG A 70 -11.02 -19.16 10.24
CA ARG A 70 -11.71 -17.86 10.28
C ARG A 70 -11.14 -16.93 11.33
N ARG A 71 -10.62 -17.44 12.45
CA ARG A 71 -9.96 -16.60 13.47
C ARG A 71 -8.67 -15.99 12.96
N LEU A 72 -7.90 -16.74 12.20
CA LEU A 72 -6.66 -16.24 11.57
C LEU A 72 -7.01 -15.15 10.55
N ALA A 73 -7.97 -15.42 9.65
CA ALA A 73 -8.42 -14.45 8.65
C ALA A 73 -8.94 -13.16 9.33
N ALA A 74 -9.83 -13.29 10.32
CA ALA A 74 -10.36 -12.14 11.06
C ALA A 74 -9.26 -11.33 11.76
N ARG A 75 -8.26 -12.02 12.34
CA ARG A 75 -7.10 -11.35 12.98
C ARG A 75 -6.29 -10.54 11.97
N LEU A 76 -6.01 -11.08 10.79
CA LEU A 76 -5.26 -10.38 9.75
C LEU A 76 -5.99 -9.12 9.28
N VAL A 77 -7.28 -9.24 9.01
CA VAL A 77 -8.15 -8.11 8.63
C VAL A 77 -8.19 -7.05 9.73
N GLU A 78 -8.38 -7.47 10.99
CA GLU A 78 -8.42 -6.57 12.15
C GLU A 78 -7.10 -5.81 12.32
N LEU A 79 -5.97 -6.51 12.26
CA LEU A 79 -4.64 -5.90 12.39
C LEU A 79 -4.40 -4.89 11.27
N MET A 80 -4.65 -5.24 10.02
CA MET A 80 -4.45 -4.33 8.88
C MET A 80 -5.33 -3.09 9.01
N SER A 81 -6.64 -3.27 9.17
CA SER A 81 -7.59 -2.17 9.22
C SER A 81 -7.33 -1.23 10.40
N THR A 82 -7.08 -1.79 11.58
CA THR A 82 -6.81 -0.98 12.80
C THR A 82 -5.50 -0.21 12.68
N LYS A 83 -4.42 -0.86 12.23
CA LYS A 83 -3.12 -0.17 12.08
C LYS A 83 -3.17 0.89 10.99
N LEU A 84 -3.87 0.64 9.89
CA LEU A 84 -4.02 1.60 8.81
C LEU A 84 -4.83 2.83 9.24
N VAL A 85 -5.96 2.63 9.92
CA VAL A 85 -6.76 3.75 10.47
C VAL A 85 -5.93 4.57 11.46
N ALA A 86 -5.18 3.92 12.35
CA ALA A 86 -4.32 4.61 13.30
C ALA A 86 -3.20 5.40 12.61
N ALA A 87 -2.56 4.83 11.59
CA ALA A 87 -1.51 5.49 10.81
C ALA A 87 -2.05 6.70 10.03
N LEU A 88 -3.24 6.57 9.41
CA LEU A 88 -3.91 7.67 8.71
C LEU A 88 -4.20 8.84 9.66
N ARG A 89 -4.76 8.56 10.84
CA ARG A 89 -5.04 9.58 11.87
C ARG A 89 -3.75 10.27 12.33
N LYS A 90 -2.70 9.49 12.58
CA LYS A 90 -1.37 10.03 12.90
C LYS A 90 -0.82 10.86 11.74
N GLY A 91 -1.10 10.46 10.50
CA GLY A 91 -0.80 11.19 9.27
C GLY A 91 -1.60 12.49 9.10
N GLY A 92 -2.59 12.79 9.95
CA GLY A 92 -3.42 14.00 9.92
C GLY A 92 -4.67 13.88 9.06
N TYR A 93 -5.04 12.66 8.63
CA TYR A 93 -6.29 12.40 7.92
C TYR A 93 -7.44 12.15 8.90
N THR A 94 -8.67 12.54 8.50
CA THR A 94 -9.88 11.99 9.12
C THR A 94 -10.08 10.61 8.57
N ALA A 95 -9.88 9.57 9.39
CA ALA A 95 -9.96 8.18 8.95
C ALA A 95 -11.07 7.42 9.66
N VAL A 96 -11.88 6.70 8.88
CA VAL A 96 -13.02 5.90 9.32
C VAL A 96 -12.88 4.49 8.77
N ARG A 97 -13.03 3.47 9.62
CA ARG A 97 -13.13 2.09 9.17
C ARG A 97 -14.55 1.82 8.66
N MET A 98 -14.66 1.08 7.59
CA MET A 98 -15.90 0.60 7.01
C MET A 98 -15.93 -0.92 7.03
N HIS A 99 -16.97 -1.47 7.62
CA HIS A 99 -17.23 -2.91 7.61
C HIS A 99 -18.08 -3.31 6.41
N ALA A 100 -18.08 -4.60 6.11
CA ALA A 100 -18.97 -5.16 5.11
C ALA A 100 -20.43 -4.86 5.48
N GLY A 101 -21.18 -4.27 4.52
CA GLY A 101 -22.59 -3.88 4.74
C GLY A 101 -22.79 -2.46 5.24
N ASP A 102 -21.74 -1.73 5.60
CA ASP A 102 -21.88 -0.31 5.93
C ASP A 102 -22.35 0.50 4.70
N ALA A 103 -23.15 1.52 4.95
CA ALA A 103 -23.60 2.42 3.90
C ALA A 103 -22.41 3.15 3.27
N ARG A 104 -22.32 3.10 1.93
CA ARG A 104 -21.23 3.75 1.20
C ARG A 104 -21.38 5.27 1.29
N PRO A 105 -20.36 6.01 1.74
CA PRO A 105 -20.37 7.46 1.73
C PRO A 105 -20.34 8.05 0.31
N ASP A 106 -20.95 9.21 0.15
CA ASP A 106 -21.01 9.88 -1.18
C ASP A 106 -19.72 10.63 -1.53
N ARG A 107 -18.87 10.89 -0.55
CA ARG A 107 -17.65 11.71 -0.72
C ARG A 107 -16.51 11.17 0.13
N GLY A 108 -15.30 11.41 -0.33
CA GLY A 108 -14.08 11.02 0.34
C GLY A 108 -13.24 10.10 -0.53
N VAL A 109 -12.19 9.59 0.06
CA VAL A 109 -11.31 8.59 -0.56
C VAL A 109 -11.50 7.27 0.17
N GLN A 110 -11.69 6.20 -0.58
CA GLN A 110 -11.81 4.86 -0.04
C GLN A 110 -10.51 4.09 -0.32
N ILE A 111 -9.93 3.54 0.73
CA ILE A 111 -8.89 2.52 0.61
C ILE A 111 -9.58 1.17 0.68
N ARG A 112 -9.34 0.35 -0.32
CA ARG A 112 -9.72 -1.06 -0.37
C ARG A 112 -8.46 -1.89 -0.47
N GLY A 113 -8.49 -3.06 0.08
CA GLY A 113 -7.38 -3.98 -0.03
C GLY A 113 -7.83 -5.41 -0.04
N LEU A 114 -6.95 -6.27 -0.52
CA LEU A 114 -7.11 -7.71 -0.42
C LEU A 114 -5.76 -8.35 -0.14
N PHE A 115 -5.81 -9.52 0.46
CA PHE A 115 -4.66 -10.39 0.54
C PHE A 115 -4.69 -11.33 -0.67
N ALA A 116 -3.55 -11.43 -1.34
CA ALA A 116 -3.40 -12.20 -2.57
C ALA A 116 -2.28 -13.22 -2.45
N GLU A 117 -2.38 -14.28 -3.21
CA GLU A 117 -1.32 -15.27 -3.39
C GLU A 117 -1.19 -15.62 -4.87
N VAL A 118 -0.04 -16.16 -5.25
CA VAL A 118 0.23 -16.61 -6.62
C VAL A 118 0.08 -18.12 -6.66
N ASP A 119 -0.73 -18.63 -7.59
CA ASP A 119 -0.90 -20.06 -7.78
C ASP A 119 0.25 -20.69 -8.59
N GLU A 120 0.20 -22.01 -8.74
CA GLU A 120 1.19 -22.80 -9.51
C GLU A 120 1.26 -22.40 -11.00
N GLU A 121 0.16 -21.82 -11.52
CA GLU A 121 0.05 -21.35 -12.90
C GLU A 121 0.47 -19.88 -13.05
N ASN A 122 0.99 -19.28 -11.97
CA ASN A 122 1.41 -17.89 -11.88
C ASN A 122 0.27 -16.87 -12.06
N HIS A 123 -0.94 -17.22 -11.65
CA HIS A 123 -2.06 -16.30 -11.56
C HIS A 123 -2.20 -15.74 -10.16
N TRP A 124 -2.53 -14.47 -10.08
CA TRP A 124 -2.90 -13.83 -8.82
C TRP A 124 -4.30 -14.28 -8.40
N ARG A 125 -4.43 -14.69 -7.14
CA ARG A 125 -5.71 -15.10 -6.52
C ARG A 125 -5.91 -14.39 -5.20
N ARG A 126 -7.15 -14.24 -4.76
CA ARG A 126 -7.40 -13.90 -3.35
C ARG A 126 -6.82 -14.99 -2.47
N ALA A 127 -6.06 -14.58 -1.44
CA ALA A 127 -5.44 -15.52 -0.52
C ALA A 127 -6.52 -16.29 0.25
N VAL A 128 -6.29 -17.59 0.43
CA VAL A 128 -7.20 -18.49 1.13
C VAL A 128 -6.52 -19.00 2.39
N ILE A 129 -7.14 -18.76 3.53
CA ILE A 129 -6.73 -19.39 4.79
C ILE A 129 -7.30 -20.80 4.83
N GLN A 130 -6.43 -21.79 4.89
CA GLN A 130 -6.80 -23.19 4.89
C GLN A 130 -6.90 -23.77 6.30
N THR A 131 -5.95 -23.39 7.16
CA THR A 131 -5.85 -23.85 8.55
C THR A 131 -5.60 -22.67 9.49
N ALA A 132 -5.79 -22.87 10.77
CA ALA A 132 -5.56 -21.82 11.78
C ALA A 132 -4.06 -21.48 11.97
N ASP A 133 -3.17 -22.40 11.61
CA ASP A 133 -1.72 -22.26 11.65
C ASP A 133 -1.09 -22.05 10.26
N ASP A 134 -1.92 -21.67 9.26
CA ASP A 134 -1.45 -21.37 7.91
C ASP A 134 -0.38 -20.26 7.93
N SER A 135 0.79 -20.56 7.38
CA SER A 135 1.95 -19.67 7.35
C SER A 135 2.45 -19.39 5.92
N GLY A 136 1.65 -19.73 4.93
CA GLY A 136 1.99 -19.53 3.53
C GLY A 136 2.28 -18.05 3.20
N ALA A 137 3.06 -17.84 2.14
CA ALA A 137 3.34 -16.50 1.63
C ALA A 137 2.08 -15.89 1.00
N MET A 138 1.89 -14.60 1.19
CA MET A 138 0.84 -13.81 0.54
C MET A 138 1.31 -12.37 0.34
N GLU A 139 0.58 -11.58 -0.40
CA GLU A 139 0.80 -10.15 -0.54
C GLU A 139 -0.45 -9.36 -0.09
N ALA A 140 -0.26 -8.24 0.60
CA ALA A 140 -1.32 -7.26 0.76
C ALA A 140 -1.31 -6.31 -0.43
N MET A 141 -2.40 -6.25 -1.14
CA MET A 141 -2.62 -5.34 -2.26
C MET A 141 -3.59 -4.24 -1.86
N VAL A 142 -3.25 -3.01 -2.21
CA VAL A 142 -4.02 -1.82 -1.80
C VAL A 142 -4.49 -1.06 -3.02
N SER A 143 -5.76 -0.73 -3.05
CA SER A 143 -6.38 0.12 -4.05
C SER A 143 -7.02 1.36 -3.43
N VAL A 144 -7.16 2.42 -4.23
CA VAL A 144 -7.73 3.70 -3.81
C VAL A 144 -8.79 4.13 -4.80
N ALA A 145 -9.96 4.52 -4.29
CA ALA A 145 -11.06 5.02 -5.09
C ALA A 145 -11.53 6.39 -4.58
N ASN A 146 -11.94 7.25 -5.50
CA ASN A 146 -12.66 8.48 -5.18
C ASN A 146 -14.16 8.15 -5.08
N LEU A 147 -14.75 8.36 -3.91
CA LEU A 147 -16.18 8.03 -3.69
C LEU A 147 -17.14 8.93 -4.46
N ALA A 148 -16.75 10.18 -4.76
CA ALA A 148 -17.56 11.09 -5.57
C ALA A 148 -17.55 10.74 -7.07
N LYS A 149 -16.56 9.94 -7.50
CA LYS A 149 -16.40 9.51 -8.90
C LYS A 149 -15.97 8.04 -8.94
N PRO A 150 -16.83 7.14 -8.53
CA PRO A 150 -16.48 5.72 -8.38
C PRO A 150 -16.08 5.06 -9.71
N GLU A 151 -16.55 5.59 -10.85
CA GLU A 151 -16.17 5.15 -12.19
C GLU A 151 -14.73 5.54 -12.55
N GLN A 152 -14.10 6.44 -11.80
CA GLN A 152 -12.70 6.84 -11.94
C GLN A 152 -11.89 6.25 -10.78
N ALA A 153 -11.81 4.93 -10.71
CA ALA A 153 -10.91 4.29 -9.75
C ALA A 153 -9.49 4.79 -10.00
N LEU A 154 -8.82 5.25 -8.95
CA LEU A 154 -7.42 5.66 -9.04
C LEU A 154 -6.53 4.42 -9.25
N TYR A 155 -6.86 3.35 -8.51
CA TYR A 155 -6.31 2.00 -8.72
C TYR A 155 -7.37 0.97 -8.36
N GLU A 156 -7.56 -0.03 -9.19
CA GLU A 156 -8.57 -1.07 -8.98
C GLU A 156 -7.98 -2.47 -9.10
N ILE A 157 -8.39 -3.31 -8.18
CA ILE A 157 -8.16 -4.75 -8.20
C ILE A 157 -9.54 -5.39 -8.17
N ALA A 158 -9.83 -6.23 -9.12
CA ALA A 158 -11.11 -6.89 -9.20
C ALA A 158 -10.93 -8.40 -9.42
N PRO A 159 -11.84 -9.23 -8.88
CA PRO A 159 -11.87 -10.64 -9.25
C PRO A 159 -12.21 -10.78 -10.74
N LEU A 160 -11.74 -11.87 -11.33
CA LEU A 160 -12.11 -12.20 -12.70
C LEU A 160 -13.63 -12.39 -12.78
N PRO A 161 -14.33 -11.78 -13.76
CA PRO A 161 -15.78 -11.92 -13.91
C PRO A 161 -16.27 -13.37 -13.86
N GLY A 162 -17.30 -13.63 -13.03
CA GLY A 162 -17.87 -14.96 -12.81
C GLY A 162 -17.15 -15.81 -11.75
N ASN A 163 -16.14 -15.29 -11.10
CA ASN A 163 -15.43 -15.95 -9.99
C ASN A 163 -15.49 -15.17 -8.67
N GLU A 164 -16.27 -14.09 -8.61
CA GLU A 164 -16.26 -13.12 -7.50
C GLU A 164 -16.53 -13.77 -6.15
N ASP A 165 -17.43 -14.75 -6.11
CA ASP A 165 -17.86 -15.42 -4.88
C ASP A 165 -17.10 -16.71 -4.55
N LYS A 166 -16.13 -17.10 -5.38
CA LYS A 166 -15.37 -18.32 -5.15
C LYS A 166 -14.16 -18.07 -4.25
N PRO A 167 -13.93 -18.89 -3.21
CA PRO A 167 -12.70 -18.84 -2.46
C PRO A 167 -11.49 -19.01 -3.39
N GLY A 168 -10.47 -18.15 -3.22
CA GLY A 168 -9.30 -18.14 -4.08
C GLY A 168 -9.58 -17.69 -5.52
N ALA A 169 -10.58 -16.81 -5.72
CA ALA A 169 -10.90 -16.26 -7.03
C ALA A 169 -9.66 -15.63 -7.68
N VAL A 170 -9.46 -15.92 -8.97
CA VAL A 170 -8.42 -15.25 -9.77
C VAL A 170 -8.73 -13.77 -9.83
N ILE A 171 -7.75 -12.94 -9.53
CA ILE A 171 -7.87 -11.48 -9.60
C ILE A 171 -7.23 -10.95 -10.87
N THR A 172 -7.84 -9.94 -11.44
CA THR A 172 -7.29 -9.15 -12.53
C THR A 172 -6.98 -7.76 -12.05
N PHE A 173 -5.93 -7.20 -12.60
CA PHE A 173 -5.64 -5.79 -12.42
C PHE A 173 -6.32 -5.06 -13.57
N SER A 174 -7.18 -4.11 -13.25
CA SER A 174 -7.58 -3.05 -14.18
C SER A 174 -6.31 -2.41 -14.76
N PRO A 175 -6.34 -1.64 -15.87
CA PRO A 175 -5.12 -0.98 -16.38
C PRO A 175 -4.39 -0.13 -15.32
N TYR A 176 -4.95 -0.01 -14.14
CA TYR A 176 -4.39 0.66 -12.98
C TYR A 176 -3.67 -0.34 -12.09
N ILE A 177 -2.38 -0.10 -11.86
CA ILE A 177 -1.53 -0.87 -10.94
C ILE A 177 -2.02 -0.63 -9.51
N PRO A 178 -2.04 -1.63 -8.61
CA PRO A 178 -2.30 -1.41 -7.19
C PRO A 178 -1.40 -0.31 -6.65
N LEU A 179 -1.92 0.53 -5.75
CA LEU A 179 -1.15 1.62 -5.14
C LEU A 179 0.17 1.10 -4.62
N THR A 180 0.11 -0.04 -3.93
CA THR A 180 1.31 -0.70 -3.43
C THR A 180 1.03 -2.17 -3.11
N LYS A 181 2.11 -2.94 -3.06
CA LYS A 181 2.12 -4.34 -2.69
C LYS A 181 3.10 -4.57 -1.54
N PHE A 182 2.73 -5.41 -0.60
CA PHE A 182 3.55 -5.76 0.54
C PHE A 182 3.60 -7.26 0.72
N ASP A 183 4.80 -7.79 0.75
CA ASP A 183 5.01 -9.21 1.08
C ASP A 183 4.63 -9.49 2.53
N LEU A 184 3.87 -10.52 2.74
CA LEU A 184 3.36 -10.98 4.02
C LEU A 184 3.44 -12.49 4.12
N SER A 185 3.28 -12.97 5.34
CA SER A 185 2.97 -14.37 5.65
C SER A 185 1.58 -14.42 6.28
N LYS A 186 0.84 -15.50 6.08
CA LYS A 186 -0.49 -15.71 6.65
C LYS A 186 -0.46 -15.72 8.20
N ASP A 187 0.68 -16.05 8.80
CA ASP A 187 0.91 -15.95 10.25
C ASP A 187 1.49 -14.60 10.71
N ALA A 188 1.50 -13.58 9.82
CA ALA A 188 2.07 -12.26 10.10
C ALA A 188 1.62 -11.69 11.43
N LYS A 189 2.58 -11.13 12.18
CA LYS A 189 2.36 -10.54 13.50
C LYS A 189 2.11 -9.03 13.39
N GLU A 190 1.67 -8.45 14.49
CA GLU A 190 1.31 -7.04 14.59
C GLU A 190 2.40 -6.07 14.12
N ASP A 191 3.67 -6.38 14.39
CA ASP A 191 4.81 -5.53 14.02
C ASP A 191 4.98 -5.37 12.50
N VAL A 192 4.57 -6.36 11.71
CA VAL A 192 4.56 -6.28 10.25
C VAL A 192 3.56 -5.22 9.79
N PHE A 193 2.33 -5.26 10.31
CA PHE A 193 1.28 -4.28 9.98
C PHE A 193 1.62 -2.88 10.48
N GLN A 194 2.33 -2.76 11.61
CA GLN A 194 2.85 -1.48 12.10
C GLN A 194 3.86 -0.84 11.15
N LYS A 195 4.59 -1.63 10.36
CA LYS A 195 5.55 -1.14 9.36
C LYS A 195 4.87 -0.82 8.03
N ILE A 196 3.89 -1.62 7.61
CA ILE A 196 3.18 -1.47 6.33
C ILE A 196 2.25 -0.26 6.35
N ALA A 197 1.45 -0.10 7.40
CA ALA A 197 0.43 0.94 7.45
C ALA A 197 0.96 2.37 7.21
N PRO A 198 2.10 2.82 7.78
CA PRO A 198 2.68 4.11 7.44
C PRO A 198 3.14 4.25 6.00
N GLN A 199 3.57 3.17 5.35
CA GLN A 199 3.96 3.18 3.94
C GLN A 199 2.74 3.42 3.06
N ILE A 200 1.63 2.72 3.32
CA ILE A 200 0.35 2.97 2.62
C ILE A 200 -0.08 4.44 2.76
N VAL A 201 0.10 5.03 3.94
CA VAL A 201 -0.25 6.44 4.18
C VAL A 201 0.64 7.39 3.38
N ASN A 202 1.93 7.09 3.28
CA ASN A 202 2.85 7.89 2.47
C ASN A 202 2.49 7.80 0.99
N ASP A 203 2.28 6.59 0.47
CA ASP A 203 1.90 6.36 -0.92
C ASP A 203 0.56 7.04 -1.27
N LEU A 204 -0.42 6.98 -0.35
CA LEU A 204 -1.68 7.71 -0.49
C LEU A 204 -1.44 9.22 -0.54
N THR A 205 -0.57 9.74 0.33
CA THR A 205 -0.27 11.18 0.38
C THR A 205 0.38 11.64 -0.92
N ASP A 206 1.32 10.86 -1.44
CA ASP A 206 1.99 11.15 -2.71
C ASP A 206 0.99 11.09 -3.88
N LEU A 207 0.10 10.09 -3.89
CA LEU A 207 -0.96 9.98 -4.89
C LEU A 207 -1.90 11.19 -4.88
N LEU A 208 -2.37 11.61 -3.71
CA LEU A 208 -3.26 12.76 -3.57
C LEU A 208 -2.58 14.07 -3.94
N ASN A 209 -1.31 14.24 -3.61
CA ASN A 209 -0.52 15.40 -3.99
C ASN A 209 -0.27 15.46 -5.52
N ALA A 210 -0.06 14.31 -6.14
CA ALA A 210 0.11 14.23 -7.60
C ALA A 210 -1.21 14.46 -8.36
N ASN A 211 -2.37 14.23 -7.71
CA ASN A 211 -3.69 14.31 -8.32
C ASN A 211 -4.64 15.22 -7.52
N PRO A 212 -4.38 16.52 -7.40
CA PRO A 212 -5.18 17.42 -6.56
C PRO A 212 -6.64 17.54 -7.03
N LEU A 213 -6.93 17.27 -8.31
CA LEU A 213 -8.29 17.25 -8.86
C LEU A 213 -9.09 15.99 -8.49
N ALA A 214 -8.41 14.93 -8.03
CA ALA A 214 -9.05 13.71 -7.55
C ALA A 214 -9.48 13.81 -6.08
N ILE A 215 -9.15 14.90 -5.40
CA ILE A 215 -9.56 15.15 -4.02
C ILE A 215 -11.01 15.62 -4.03
N PRO A 216 -11.95 14.91 -3.40
CA PRO A 216 -13.33 15.36 -3.25
C PRO A 216 -13.37 16.64 -2.43
N GLN A 217 -13.91 17.72 -3.02
CA GLN A 217 -14.15 18.99 -2.31
C GLN A 217 -15.50 18.96 -1.58
#